data_10f500181685d77c95cf9efce2426ba4
#
_entry.id   10f500181685d77c95cf9efce2426ba4
#
_cell.length_a   1.000
_cell.length_b   1.000
_cell.length_c   1.000
_cell.angle_alpha   90.00
_cell.angle_beta   90.00
_cell.angle_gamma   90.00
#
_symmetry.space_group_name_H-M   'P 1'
#
loop_
_entity.id
_entity.type
_entity.pdbx_description
1 polymer ?
#
loop_
_entity_poly.entity_id
_entity_poly.type
_entity_poly.pdbx_seq_one_letter_code
_entity_poly.pdbx_strand_id
1 'polypeptide(L)'
;MKYVYGFLLLLIIGVPTFVFMPAPIDSAAYDPPSAPRLTGAFTPNDALKETELLAAGLVYGPEDIDVDDEGRIYGGTQDGKIIRILKDGTVETFAETGGRPLGLHFDSQGNLMVCDAWKGLLSIDAQGVIETLSTEADGVFTNDLDIDAEGIIYFTDASHKFHQPEYKLDLMEAKPYGRFMSYDPRTKETHVLLKGLYFANGVALSENEDFVLVNETYRYRIIRYWLKGEKAGTHELFMDNLPGFPDGISSNRKGTFWLAIPAPRNATIDNLHTRPFLKDLLAKLPNFLLPKAKPYGLVLALDEEGNVTESLHDADGVHINGVASVQEHAGYLYMGNLHRDWVGRLKL
;
A
#
# COMPACT_ATOMS: atom_id res chain seq x y z
N MET A 1 41.94 -23.40 23.05
CA MET A 1 40.97 -24.33 23.65
C MET A 1 39.73 -23.60 24.23
N LYS A 2 39.86 -22.62 25.15
CA LYS A 2 38.69 -21.93 25.75
C LYS A 2 37.72 -21.34 24.74
N TYR A 3 38.17 -20.75 23.64
CA TYR A 3 37.33 -20.17 22.59
C TYR A 3 36.59 -21.24 21.76
N VAL A 4 37.18 -22.43 21.58
CA VAL A 4 36.55 -23.55 20.87
C VAL A 4 35.43 -24.14 21.71
N TYR A 5 35.63 -24.29 23.02
CA TYR A 5 34.57 -24.76 23.93
C TYR A 5 33.42 -23.74 24.05
N GLY A 6 33.72 -22.43 24.09
CA GLY A 6 32.69 -21.38 24.09
C GLY A 6 31.86 -21.38 22.80
N PHE A 7 32.50 -21.57 21.65
CA PHE A 7 31.84 -21.67 20.36
C PHE A 7 30.95 -22.93 20.25
N LEU A 8 31.47 -24.09 20.71
CA LEU A 8 30.70 -25.33 20.75
C LEU A 8 29.49 -25.24 21.70
N LEU A 9 29.63 -24.58 22.84
CA LEU A 9 28.53 -24.35 23.78
C LEU A 9 27.46 -23.45 23.16
N LEU A 10 27.84 -22.40 22.42
CA LEU A 10 26.94 -21.53 21.68
C LEU A 10 26.15 -22.31 20.61
N LEU A 11 26.80 -23.24 19.91
CA LEU A 11 26.12 -24.10 18.93
C LEU A 11 25.18 -25.12 19.59
N ILE A 12 25.61 -25.75 20.69
CA ILE A 12 24.84 -26.83 21.32
C ILE A 12 23.64 -26.30 22.11
N ILE A 13 23.71 -25.13 22.70
CA ILE A 13 22.65 -24.55 23.52
C ILE A 13 21.95 -23.43 22.75
N GLY A 14 22.69 -22.53 22.12
CA GLY A 14 22.14 -21.33 21.46
C GLY A 14 21.24 -21.67 20.28
N VAL A 15 21.67 -22.58 19.41
CA VAL A 15 20.87 -22.96 18.23
C VAL A 15 19.56 -23.65 18.63
N PRO A 16 19.55 -24.68 19.49
CA PRO A 16 18.28 -25.26 19.95
C PRO A 16 17.38 -24.24 20.65
N THR A 17 17.95 -23.41 21.53
CA THR A 17 17.18 -22.34 22.20
C THR A 17 16.51 -21.43 21.18
N PHE A 18 17.25 -20.95 20.18
CA PHE A 18 16.69 -20.11 19.11
C PHE A 18 15.60 -20.86 18.31
N VAL A 19 15.83 -22.11 17.95
CA VAL A 19 14.87 -22.91 17.17
C VAL A 19 13.57 -23.11 17.93
N PHE A 20 13.65 -23.46 19.22
CA PHE A 20 12.49 -23.78 20.05
C PHE A 20 11.87 -22.57 20.77
N MET A 21 12.50 -21.40 20.72
CA MET A 21 11.89 -20.16 21.22
C MET A 21 10.59 -19.85 20.43
N PRO A 22 9.51 -19.41 21.08
CA PRO A 22 8.30 -19.01 20.37
C PRO A 22 8.58 -17.98 19.27
N ALA A 23 7.94 -18.16 18.11
CA ALA A 23 7.97 -17.16 17.04
C ALA A 23 6.96 -16.05 17.32
N PRO A 24 7.20 -14.80 16.83
CA PRO A 24 6.23 -13.72 16.92
C PRO A 24 5.02 -13.91 16.01
N ILE A 25 5.06 -14.92 15.14
CA ILE A 25 4.03 -15.24 14.14
C ILE A 25 3.66 -16.72 14.21
N ASP A 26 2.50 -17.06 13.67
CA ASP A 26 2.00 -18.42 13.48
C ASP A 26 1.71 -18.64 11.99
N SER A 27 2.74 -19.01 11.24
CA SER A 27 2.74 -18.97 9.78
C SER A 27 1.83 -20.03 9.15
N ALA A 28 0.99 -19.59 8.20
CA ALA A 28 0.28 -20.50 7.30
C ALA A 28 1.12 -20.79 6.04
N ALA A 29 0.94 -21.98 5.46
CA ALA A 29 1.50 -22.28 4.15
C ALA A 29 0.70 -21.54 3.06
N TYR A 30 1.39 -21.05 2.07
CA TYR A 30 0.82 -20.51 0.84
C TYR A 30 1.69 -20.95 -0.33
N ASP A 31 1.06 -21.44 -1.38
CA ASP A 31 1.74 -21.81 -2.63
C ASP A 31 1.34 -20.80 -3.71
N PRO A 32 2.13 -19.73 -3.91
CA PRO A 32 1.81 -18.72 -4.91
C PRO A 32 1.94 -19.30 -6.32
N PRO A 33 1.07 -18.91 -7.26
CA PRO A 33 1.25 -19.26 -8.67
C PRO A 33 2.61 -18.75 -9.16
N SER A 34 3.18 -19.41 -10.17
CA SER A 34 4.45 -18.98 -10.74
C SER A 34 4.38 -17.52 -11.21
N ALA A 35 5.36 -16.71 -10.81
CA ALA A 35 5.40 -15.29 -11.18
C ALA A 35 5.35 -15.13 -12.71
N PRO A 36 4.55 -14.19 -13.26
CA PRO A 36 4.52 -13.92 -14.68
C PRO A 36 5.88 -13.40 -15.15
N ARG A 37 6.23 -13.70 -16.40
CA ARG A 37 7.41 -13.10 -17.02
C ARG A 37 7.14 -11.63 -17.34
N LEU A 38 8.16 -10.79 -17.19
CA LEU A 38 8.07 -9.40 -17.62
C LEU A 38 8.22 -9.31 -19.15
N THR A 39 7.16 -9.71 -19.88
CA THR A 39 7.06 -9.71 -21.34
C THR A 39 5.64 -9.28 -21.76
N GLY A 40 5.43 -8.95 -23.03
CA GLY A 40 4.12 -8.49 -23.51
C GLY A 40 3.73 -7.18 -22.83
N ALA A 41 2.57 -7.12 -22.19
CA ALA A 41 2.09 -5.95 -21.48
C ALA A 41 2.98 -5.53 -20.30
N PHE A 42 3.81 -6.43 -19.77
CA PHE A 42 4.77 -6.14 -18.68
C PHE A 42 6.21 -5.93 -19.18
N THR A 43 6.43 -5.72 -20.48
CA THR A 43 7.79 -5.56 -21.02
C THR A 43 8.46 -4.34 -20.41
N PRO A 44 9.65 -4.49 -19.76
CA PRO A 44 10.35 -3.38 -19.15
C PRO A 44 10.70 -2.28 -20.16
N ASN A 45 10.62 -1.05 -19.69
CA ASN A 45 11.03 0.16 -20.40
C ASN A 45 11.70 1.13 -19.42
N ASP A 46 11.96 2.35 -19.83
CA ASP A 46 12.60 3.39 -19.03
C ASP A 46 11.68 4.61 -18.80
N ALA A 47 10.35 4.44 -18.97
CA ALA A 47 9.40 5.55 -18.90
C ALA A 47 9.42 6.30 -17.56
N LEU A 48 9.61 5.59 -16.44
CA LEU A 48 9.70 6.24 -15.13
C LEU A 48 11.00 7.02 -14.91
N LYS A 49 12.02 6.90 -15.78
CA LYS A 49 13.23 7.73 -15.69
C LYS A 49 13.00 9.18 -16.07
N GLU A 50 11.89 9.47 -16.75
CA GLU A 50 11.48 10.86 -17.08
C GLU A 50 10.74 11.56 -15.92
N THR A 51 10.56 10.88 -14.78
CA THR A 51 9.87 11.41 -13.61
C THR A 51 10.67 12.54 -12.97
N GLU A 52 10.04 13.68 -12.77
CA GLU A 52 10.57 14.76 -11.96
C GLU A 52 10.44 14.43 -10.47
N LEU A 53 11.50 14.67 -9.69
CA LEU A 53 11.50 14.48 -8.24
C LEU A 53 11.23 15.81 -7.54
N LEU A 54 10.03 15.93 -6.96
CA LEU A 54 9.61 17.10 -6.20
C LEU A 54 9.97 16.93 -4.72
N ALA A 55 10.25 18.03 -4.04
CA ALA A 55 10.58 18.06 -2.60
C ALA A 55 11.69 17.11 -2.16
N ALA A 56 12.59 16.73 -3.09
CA ALA A 56 13.66 15.78 -2.82
C ALA A 56 14.56 16.25 -1.66
N GLY A 57 14.74 15.36 -0.66
CA GLY A 57 15.50 15.66 0.56
C GLY A 57 14.75 16.51 1.58
N LEU A 58 13.53 16.96 1.31
CA LEU A 58 12.72 17.80 2.21
C LEU A 58 11.58 17.01 2.89
N VAL A 59 11.23 15.85 2.35
CA VAL A 59 10.17 14.97 2.84
C VAL A 59 10.72 13.57 3.05
N TYR A 60 10.02 12.71 3.82
CA TYR A 60 10.40 11.31 3.93
C TYR A 60 9.18 10.41 4.05
N GLY A 61 9.08 9.46 3.11
CA GLY A 61 8.00 8.48 3.04
C GLY A 61 6.62 9.10 2.81
N PRO A 62 6.45 10.06 1.86
CA PRO A 62 5.12 10.48 1.42
C PRO A 62 4.50 9.30 0.68
N GLU A 63 3.72 8.51 1.39
CA GLU A 63 3.27 7.20 0.92
C GLU A 63 2.20 7.34 -0.15
N ASP A 64 1.21 8.19 0.09
CA ASP A 64 0.21 8.55 -0.90
C ASP A 64 0.21 10.04 -1.17
N ILE A 65 -0.27 10.42 -2.37
CA ILE A 65 -0.24 11.78 -2.90
C ILE A 65 -1.60 12.12 -3.50
N ASP A 66 -2.17 13.26 -3.09
CA ASP A 66 -3.30 13.86 -3.80
C ASP A 66 -3.03 15.33 -4.12
N VAL A 67 -3.80 15.89 -5.07
CA VAL A 67 -3.62 17.23 -5.59
C VAL A 67 -4.95 17.98 -5.54
N ASP A 68 -4.96 19.13 -4.91
CA ASP A 68 -6.17 19.96 -4.83
C ASP A 68 -6.46 20.74 -6.13
N ASP A 69 -7.64 21.36 -6.17
CA ASP A 69 -8.08 22.18 -7.33
C ASP A 69 -7.16 23.37 -7.63
N GLU A 70 -6.36 23.80 -6.65
CA GLU A 70 -5.36 24.84 -6.82
C GLU A 70 -4.02 24.29 -7.35
N GLY A 71 -3.89 22.97 -7.51
CA GLY A 71 -2.68 22.28 -7.96
C GLY A 71 -1.57 22.25 -6.90
N ARG A 72 -1.92 22.33 -5.63
CA ARG A 72 -1.02 22.05 -4.49
C ARG A 72 -1.02 20.56 -4.23
N ILE A 73 0.13 20.00 -3.92
CA ILE A 73 0.33 18.55 -3.76
C ILE A 73 0.39 18.25 -2.28
N TYR A 74 -0.35 17.24 -1.83
CA TYR A 74 -0.39 16.79 -0.45
C TYR A 74 0.14 15.38 -0.32
N GLY A 75 0.76 15.06 0.83
CA GLY A 75 1.24 13.71 1.11
C GLY A 75 1.48 13.46 2.59
N GLY A 76 1.22 12.22 3.03
CA GLY A 76 1.39 11.80 4.40
C GLY A 76 2.80 11.26 4.67
N THR A 77 3.58 11.89 5.57
CA THR A 77 4.97 11.53 5.83
C THR A 77 5.15 10.57 7.01
N GLN A 78 6.32 9.94 7.08
CA GLN A 78 6.62 8.92 8.11
C GLN A 78 6.63 9.47 9.53
N ASP A 79 6.86 10.75 9.72
CA ASP A 79 6.89 11.42 11.03
C ASP A 79 5.51 11.94 11.49
N GLY A 80 4.44 11.54 10.81
CA GLY A 80 3.05 11.85 11.19
C GLY A 80 2.57 13.22 10.74
N LYS A 81 3.15 13.78 9.70
CA LYS A 81 2.70 15.04 9.11
C LYS A 81 1.99 14.81 7.79
N ILE A 82 1.07 15.71 7.47
CA ILE A 82 0.62 15.96 6.11
C ILE A 82 1.41 17.16 5.61
N ILE A 83 2.22 16.94 4.59
CA ILE A 83 2.93 18.02 3.90
C ILE A 83 2.08 18.58 2.77
N ARG A 84 2.35 19.84 2.40
CA ARG A 84 1.80 20.50 1.22
C ARG A 84 2.92 21.12 0.42
N ILE A 85 3.00 20.79 -0.88
CA ILE A 85 3.97 21.38 -1.83
C ILE A 85 3.23 22.42 -2.65
N LEU A 86 3.66 23.67 -2.57
CA LEU A 86 3.08 24.79 -3.30
C LEU A 86 3.58 24.80 -4.74
N LYS A 87 2.93 25.58 -5.62
CA LYS A 87 3.30 25.71 -7.05
C LYS A 87 4.73 26.19 -7.29
N ASP A 88 5.29 26.95 -6.35
CA ASP A 88 6.67 27.45 -6.41
C ASP A 88 7.69 26.43 -5.87
N GLY A 89 7.24 25.24 -5.46
CA GLY A 89 8.06 24.18 -4.88
C GLY A 89 8.29 24.31 -3.37
N THR A 90 7.74 25.32 -2.71
CA THR A 90 7.81 25.45 -1.25
C THR A 90 7.09 24.30 -0.58
N VAL A 91 7.74 23.66 0.39
CA VAL A 91 7.16 22.59 1.21
C VAL A 91 6.79 23.13 2.58
N GLU A 92 5.57 22.90 3.00
CA GLU A 92 5.08 23.29 4.32
C GLU A 92 4.35 22.14 5.02
N THR A 93 4.28 22.18 6.34
CA THR A 93 3.42 21.27 7.11
C THR A 93 2.00 21.83 7.08
N PHE A 94 1.06 21.04 6.52
CA PHE A 94 -0.36 21.41 6.48
C PHE A 94 -1.08 21.00 7.78
N ALA A 95 -0.82 19.76 8.27
CA ALA A 95 -1.37 19.23 9.50
C ALA A 95 -0.41 18.23 10.14
N GLU A 96 -0.59 17.94 11.43
CA GLU A 96 0.17 16.92 12.17
C GLU A 96 -0.80 15.94 12.80
N THR A 97 -0.88 14.69 12.28
CA THR A 97 -1.73 13.63 12.83
C THR A 97 -1.11 13.00 14.08
N GLY A 98 0.22 13.04 14.18
CA GLY A 98 0.98 12.35 15.22
C GLY A 98 0.85 10.83 15.14
N GLY A 99 0.43 10.31 13.98
CA GLY A 99 0.34 8.90 13.64
C GLY A 99 1.23 8.51 12.46
N ARG A 100 0.70 7.74 11.53
CA ARG A 100 1.30 7.42 10.24
C ARG A 100 0.24 7.55 9.14
N PRO A 101 0.05 8.75 8.59
CA PRO A 101 -0.84 8.94 7.45
C PRO A 101 -0.30 8.19 6.23
N LEU A 102 -1.16 7.43 5.59
CA LEU A 102 -0.93 6.64 4.40
C LEU A 102 -1.82 7.17 3.28
N GLY A 103 -2.91 6.46 2.91
CA GLY A 103 -3.84 6.90 1.89
C GLY A 103 -4.52 8.23 2.23
N LEU A 104 -4.67 9.09 1.23
CA LEU A 104 -5.33 10.39 1.39
C LEU A 104 -6.06 10.81 0.11
N HIS A 105 -7.25 11.41 0.26
CA HIS A 105 -8.05 11.87 -0.85
C HIS A 105 -8.94 13.06 -0.46
N PHE A 106 -9.09 14.05 -1.35
CA PHE A 106 -9.98 15.17 -1.11
C PHE A 106 -11.46 14.77 -1.32
N ASP A 107 -12.32 15.18 -0.40
CA ASP A 107 -13.77 15.12 -0.62
C ASP A 107 -14.25 16.28 -1.52
N SER A 108 -15.54 16.24 -1.91
CA SER A 108 -16.16 17.28 -2.74
C SER A 108 -16.29 18.65 -2.03
N GLN A 109 -16.02 18.73 -0.75
CA GLN A 109 -16.07 19.95 0.05
C GLN A 109 -14.67 20.55 0.26
N GLY A 110 -13.62 19.88 -0.21
CA GLY A 110 -12.23 20.30 -0.08
C GLY A 110 -11.59 19.92 1.27
N ASN A 111 -12.20 19.01 2.04
CA ASN A 111 -11.55 18.41 3.19
C ASN A 111 -10.69 17.24 2.74
N LEU A 112 -9.55 17.04 3.36
CA LEU A 112 -8.66 15.93 3.09
C LEU A 112 -9.02 14.76 4.01
N MET A 113 -9.53 13.67 3.43
CA MET A 113 -9.74 12.41 4.12
C MET A 113 -8.42 11.65 4.18
N VAL A 114 -8.09 11.06 5.32
CA VAL A 114 -6.80 10.40 5.55
C VAL A 114 -7.00 9.08 6.27
N CYS A 115 -6.46 8.01 5.72
CA CYS A 115 -6.23 6.76 6.43
C CYS A 115 -4.91 6.88 7.21
N ASP A 116 -4.99 7.05 8.52
CA ASP A 116 -3.81 7.04 9.38
C ASP A 116 -3.69 5.67 10.05
N ALA A 117 -2.58 4.98 9.78
CA ALA A 117 -2.36 3.61 10.25
C ALA A 117 -2.39 3.45 11.79
N TRP A 118 -2.36 4.54 12.55
CA TRP A 118 -2.38 4.52 14.02
C TRP A 118 -3.59 5.23 14.63
N LYS A 119 -4.26 6.07 13.83
CA LYS A 119 -5.36 6.92 14.30
C LYS A 119 -6.73 6.56 13.72
N GLY A 120 -6.75 5.75 12.64
CA GLY A 120 -7.96 5.40 11.90
C GLY A 120 -8.26 6.36 10.75
N LEU A 121 -9.54 6.51 10.41
CA LEU A 121 -10.00 7.42 9.38
C LEU A 121 -10.17 8.83 9.94
N LEU A 122 -9.49 9.79 9.31
CA LEU A 122 -9.48 11.20 9.71
C LEU A 122 -10.05 12.07 8.60
N SER A 123 -10.62 13.22 8.99
CA SER A 123 -10.94 14.35 8.09
C SER A 123 -10.12 15.56 8.53
N ILE A 124 -9.53 16.28 7.58
CA ILE A 124 -8.72 17.48 7.83
C ILE A 124 -9.31 18.61 6.99
N ASP A 125 -9.79 19.66 7.65
CA ASP A 125 -10.37 20.81 6.96
C ASP A 125 -9.31 21.72 6.31
N ALA A 126 -9.75 22.73 5.54
CA ALA A 126 -8.85 23.65 4.83
C ALA A 126 -7.93 24.45 5.78
N GLN A 127 -8.22 24.50 7.06
CA GLN A 127 -7.41 25.14 8.11
C GLN A 127 -6.44 24.18 8.80
N GLY A 128 -6.46 22.89 8.42
CA GLY A 128 -5.61 21.86 9.04
C GLY A 128 -6.17 21.30 10.35
N VAL A 129 -7.44 21.56 10.68
CA VAL A 129 -8.09 21.00 11.87
C VAL A 129 -8.48 19.56 11.60
N ILE A 130 -8.10 18.65 12.49
CA ILE A 130 -8.29 17.22 12.35
C ILE A 130 -9.52 16.77 13.16
N GLU A 131 -10.45 16.07 12.50
CA GLU A 131 -11.54 15.30 13.12
C GLU A 131 -11.29 13.81 12.88
N THR A 132 -11.46 12.98 13.93
CA THR A 132 -11.45 11.52 13.77
C THR A 132 -12.85 11.05 13.40
N LEU A 133 -12.99 10.43 12.23
CA LEU A 133 -14.25 9.93 11.72
C LEU A 133 -14.55 8.50 12.22
N SER A 134 -13.54 7.63 12.18
CA SER A 134 -13.68 6.25 12.63
C SER A 134 -12.37 5.77 13.27
N THR A 135 -12.48 5.30 14.52
CA THR A 135 -11.43 4.57 15.23
C THR A 135 -11.66 3.08 15.19
N GLU A 136 -12.81 2.71 14.70
CA GLU A 136 -13.31 1.35 14.75
C GLU A 136 -12.60 0.42 13.88
N ALA A 137 -11.84 0.86 13.17
CA ALA A 137 -11.11 -0.22 12.81
C ALA A 137 -10.56 -0.79 14.08
N ASP A 138 -10.89 -0.86 15.20
CA ASP A 138 -9.99 -1.47 16.08
C ASP A 138 -8.72 -1.70 15.37
N GLY A 139 -8.69 -0.83 14.44
CA GLY A 139 -7.96 -0.63 13.24
C GLY A 139 -6.64 -0.32 13.52
N VAL A 140 -6.03 -1.31 13.45
CA VAL A 140 -4.68 -1.44 13.78
C VAL A 140 -3.85 -0.91 12.64
N PHE A 141 -4.46 -0.82 11.40
CA PHE A 141 -3.70 -0.46 10.21
C PHE A 141 -4.59 0.00 9.07
N THR A 142 -5.33 1.12 9.25
CA THR A 142 -6.02 1.74 8.09
C THR A 142 -4.99 2.16 7.05
N ASN A 143 -5.29 1.88 5.77
CA ASN A 143 -4.27 1.98 4.72
C ASN A 143 -4.67 2.98 3.62
N ASP A 144 -5.68 2.70 2.81
CA ASP A 144 -6.04 3.50 1.65
C ASP A 144 -7.54 3.75 1.57
N LEU A 145 -7.97 4.75 0.79
CA LEU A 145 -9.36 5.14 0.65
C LEU A 145 -9.70 5.69 -0.73
N ASP A 146 -10.98 5.61 -1.10
CA ASP A 146 -11.58 6.37 -2.19
C ASP A 146 -13.00 6.82 -1.79
N ILE A 147 -13.54 7.87 -2.44
CA ILE A 147 -14.78 8.53 -2.05
C ILE A 147 -15.72 8.56 -3.26
N ASP A 148 -16.98 8.12 -3.07
CA ASP A 148 -17.99 8.20 -4.11
C ASP A 148 -18.66 9.59 -4.18
N ALA A 149 -19.49 9.80 -5.22
CA ALA A 149 -20.19 11.05 -5.43
C ALA A 149 -21.22 11.39 -4.34
N GLU A 150 -21.66 10.39 -3.53
CA GLU A 150 -22.53 10.59 -2.39
C GLU A 150 -21.78 10.95 -1.10
N GLY A 151 -20.44 10.89 -1.13
CA GLY A 151 -19.56 11.15 -0.01
C GLY A 151 -19.32 9.93 0.90
N ILE A 152 -19.71 8.73 0.47
CA ILE A 152 -19.33 7.50 1.19
C ILE A 152 -17.84 7.25 0.98
N ILE A 153 -17.14 7.03 2.08
CA ILE A 153 -15.71 6.75 2.07
C ILE A 153 -15.53 5.23 2.12
N TYR A 154 -14.91 4.67 1.10
CA TYR A 154 -14.50 3.27 1.05
C TYR A 154 -13.04 3.18 1.41
N PHE A 155 -12.68 2.33 2.37
CA PHE A 155 -11.31 2.27 2.88
C PHE A 155 -10.91 0.87 3.32
N THR A 156 -9.61 0.66 3.44
CA THR A 156 -9.04 -0.60 3.88
C THR A 156 -8.40 -0.51 5.26
N ASP A 157 -8.42 -1.66 5.95
CA ASP A 157 -7.60 -1.98 7.10
C ASP A 157 -6.71 -3.15 6.69
N ALA A 158 -5.42 -2.90 6.53
CA ALA A 158 -4.48 -3.87 5.97
C ALA A 158 -4.35 -5.10 6.87
N SER A 159 -4.37 -4.89 8.19
CA SER A 159 -4.27 -5.96 9.17
C SER A 159 -4.91 -5.55 10.51
N HIS A 160 -5.83 -6.38 11.01
CA HIS A 160 -6.35 -6.20 12.38
C HIS A 160 -5.48 -6.87 13.46
N LYS A 161 -4.33 -7.42 13.07
CA LYS A 161 -3.39 -8.09 13.96
C LYS A 161 -2.06 -7.35 14.09
N PHE A 162 -1.47 -6.93 12.99
CA PHE A 162 -0.15 -6.32 12.95
C PHE A 162 -0.24 -4.82 12.74
N HIS A 163 0.56 -4.06 13.48
CA HIS A 163 0.71 -2.63 13.28
C HIS A 163 1.60 -2.32 12.07
N GLN A 164 1.50 -1.09 11.56
CA GLN A 164 2.23 -0.66 10.36
C GLN A 164 3.74 -0.98 10.37
N PRO A 165 4.51 -0.81 11.46
CA PRO A 165 5.92 -1.19 11.47
C PRO A 165 6.18 -2.70 11.32
N GLU A 166 5.15 -3.51 11.54
CA GLU A 166 5.21 -4.98 11.54
C GLU A 166 4.69 -5.62 10.25
N TYR A 167 4.42 -4.84 9.19
CA TYR A 167 3.83 -5.33 7.94
C TYR A 167 4.56 -6.55 7.34
N LYS A 168 5.88 -6.68 7.56
CA LYS A 168 6.65 -7.85 7.11
C LYS A 168 6.30 -9.12 7.89
N LEU A 169 5.87 -9.00 9.13
CA LEU A 169 5.41 -10.15 9.92
C LEU A 169 4.06 -10.64 9.38
N ASP A 170 3.16 -9.74 8.98
CA ASP A 170 1.90 -10.09 8.30
C ASP A 170 2.18 -10.86 7.00
N LEU A 171 3.08 -10.34 6.14
CA LEU A 171 3.52 -11.03 4.92
C LEU A 171 4.02 -12.46 5.23
N MET A 172 4.87 -12.60 6.23
CA MET A 172 5.43 -13.91 6.60
C MET A 172 4.39 -14.84 7.19
N GLU A 173 3.47 -14.34 8.01
CA GLU A 173 2.41 -15.16 8.59
C GLU A 173 1.43 -15.66 7.52
N ALA A 174 1.15 -14.87 6.50
CA ALA A 174 0.33 -15.21 5.33
C ALA A 174 -1.11 -15.62 5.69
N LYS A 175 -1.71 -14.97 6.70
CA LYS A 175 -3.11 -15.16 7.13
C LYS A 175 -3.99 -13.96 6.76
N PRO A 176 -5.31 -14.15 6.64
CA PRO A 176 -6.22 -13.13 6.10
C PRO A 176 -6.72 -12.19 7.21
N TYR A 177 -5.93 -11.19 7.56
CA TYR A 177 -6.25 -10.22 8.60
C TYR A 177 -6.82 -8.90 8.07
N GLY A 178 -6.81 -8.68 6.75
CA GLY A 178 -7.30 -7.47 6.12
C GLY A 178 -8.82 -7.38 6.05
N ARG A 179 -9.31 -6.14 6.00
CA ARG A 179 -10.73 -5.80 5.85
C ARG A 179 -10.91 -4.71 4.79
N PHE A 180 -12.06 -4.71 4.12
CA PHE A 180 -12.56 -3.62 3.30
C PHE A 180 -13.80 -3.07 3.96
N MET A 181 -13.90 -1.75 4.10
CA MET A 181 -14.87 -1.06 4.91
C MET A 181 -15.45 0.16 4.19
N SER A 182 -16.60 0.64 4.67
CA SER A 182 -17.16 1.94 4.28
C SER A 182 -17.51 2.77 5.52
N TYR A 183 -17.43 4.09 5.37
CA TYR A 183 -17.92 5.07 6.33
C TYR A 183 -18.94 5.99 5.67
N ASP A 184 -20.13 6.12 6.25
CA ASP A 184 -21.15 7.09 5.80
C ASP A 184 -21.11 8.34 6.71
N PRO A 185 -20.68 9.50 6.19
CA PRO A 185 -20.59 10.73 6.99
C PRO A 185 -21.96 11.26 7.47
N ARG A 186 -23.07 10.85 6.84
CA ARG A 186 -24.43 11.28 7.23
C ARG A 186 -24.90 10.56 8.47
N THR A 187 -24.61 9.27 8.61
CA THR A 187 -24.97 8.43 9.76
C THR A 187 -23.85 8.34 10.79
N LYS A 188 -22.62 8.64 10.38
CA LYS A 188 -21.38 8.45 11.13
C LYS A 188 -21.12 6.98 11.48
N GLU A 189 -21.58 6.07 10.64
CA GLU A 189 -21.43 4.63 10.83
C GLU A 189 -20.36 4.04 9.92
N THR A 190 -19.55 3.15 10.49
CA THR A 190 -18.57 2.34 9.77
C THR A 190 -19.12 0.93 9.57
N HIS A 191 -19.05 0.42 8.34
CA HIS A 191 -19.48 -0.93 8.00
C HIS A 191 -18.34 -1.74 7.42
N VAL A 192 -18.18 -2.99 7.87
CA VAL A 192 -17.22 -3.93 7.28
C VAL A 192 -17.91 -4.64 6.11
N LEU A 193 -17.44 -4.37 4.89
CA LEU A 193 -17.98 -4.91 3.64
C LEU A 193 -17.37 -6.28 3.29
N LEU A 194 -16.04 -6.43 3.45
CA LEU A 194 -15.33 -7.71 3.30
C LEU A 194 -14.36 -7.94 4.46
N LYS A 195 -14.21 -9.20 4.82
CA LYS A 195 -13.23 -9.70 5.80
C LYS A 195 -12.38 -10.79 5.18
N GLY A 196 -11.24 -11.05 5.79
CA GLY A 196 -10.41 -12.17 5.38
C GLY A 196 -9.57 -11.88 4.15
N LEU A 197 -9.21 -10.62 3.94
CA LEU A 197 -8.30 -10.19 2.89
C LEU A 197 -6.84 -10.33 3.35
N TYR A 198 -5.95 -10.58 2.39
CA TYR A 198 -4.53 -10.77 2.68
C TYR A 198 -3.76 -9.47 2.46
N PHE A 199 -3.69 -8.66 3.51
CA PHE A 199 -3.15 -7.32 3.50
C PHE A 199 -3.91 -6.43 2.50
N ALA A 200 -5.14 -6.05 2.89
CA ALA A 200 -5.98 -5.14 2.11
C ALA A 200 -5.30 -3.76 2.02
N ASN A 201 -5.00 -3.32 0.81
CA ASN A 201 -4.24 -2.11 0.54
C ASN A 201 -5.06 -1.16 -0.34
N GLY A 202 -4.55 -0.74 -1.47
CA GLY A 202 -5.15 0.23 -2.38
C GLY A 202 -6.63 0.02 -2.68
N VAL A 203 -7.37 1.12 -2.79
CA VAL A 203 -8.83 1.18 -3.05
C VAL A 203 -9.08 2.13 -4.22
N ALA A 204 -9.89 1.71 -5.20
CA ALA A 204 -10.29 2.60 -6.30
C ALA A 204 -11.70 2.28 -6.81
N LEU A 205 -12.54 3.30 -6.95
CA LEU A 205 -13.87 3.22 -7.52
C LEU A 205 -13.82 3.23 -9.06
N SER A 206 -14.70 2.44 -9.70
CA SER A 206 -14.90 2.47 -11.15
C SER A 206 -15.45 3.83 -11.63
N GLU A 207 -15.41 4.08 -12.94
CA GLU A 207 -15.91 5.32 -13.56
C GLU A 207 -17.35 5.66 -13.16
N ASN A 208 -18.22 4.66 -13.17
CA ASN A 208 -19.65 4.81 -12.82
C ASN A 208 -19.96 4.44 -11.36
N GLU A 209 -18.92 4.17 -10.55
CA GLU A 209 -19.07 3.71 -9.16
C GLU A 209 -19.93 2.44 -9.03
N ASP A 210 -19.85 1.56 -10.02
CA ASP A 210 -20.55 0.28 -10.00
C ASP A 210 -19.84 -0.74 -9.12
N PHE A 211 -18.52 -0.58 -8.97
CA PHE A 211 -17.68 -1.44 -8.16
C PHE A 211 -16.48 -0.68 -7.58
N VAL A 212 -15.84 -1.30 -6.59
CA VAL A 212 -14.57 -0.88 -6.00
C VAL A 212 -13.54 -1.98 -6.23
N LEU A 213 -12.34 -1.60 -6.61
CA LEU A 213 -11.16 -2.47 -6.60
C LEU A 213 -10.47 -2.39 -5.25
N VAL A 214 -10.02 -3.53 -4.75
CA VAL A 214 -9.27 -3.65 -3.49
C VAL A 214 -8.06 -4.53 -3.72
N ASN A 215 -6.87 -4.02 -3.46
CA ASN A 215 -5.63 -4.76 -3.60
C ASN A 215 -5.41 -5.72 -2.43
N GLU A 216 -5.05 -6.98 -2.73
CA GLU A 216 -4.52 -7.93 -1.75
C GLU A 216 -3.00 -8.11 -1.99
N THR A 217 -2.21 -7.26 -1.34
CA THR A 217 -0.76 -7.15 -1.55
C THR A 217 -0.05 -8.50 -1.46
N TYR A 218 -0.39 -9.30 -0.44
CA TYR A 218 0.31 -10.56 -0.17
C TYR A 218 -0.27 -11.78 -0.88
N ARG A 219 -1.21 -11.53 -1.82
CA ARG A 219 -1.72 -12.53 -2.76
C ARG A 219 -1.46 -12.15 -4.21
N TYR A 220 -0.78 -11.03 -4.45
CA TYR A 220 -0.46 -10.56 -5.81
C TYR A 220 -1.70 -10.44 -6.69
N ARG A 221 -2.82 -9.92 -6.15
CA ARG A 221 -4.10 -9.88 -6.84
C ARG A 221 -4.94 -8.67 -6.46
N ILE A 222 -5.98 -8.43 -7.25
CA ILE A 222 -6.98 -7.38 -7.04
C ILE A 222 -8.34 -8.03 -6.97
N ILE A 223 -9.14 -7.63 -5.99
CA ILE A 223 -10.54 -8.04 -5.81
C ILE A 223 -11.43 -6.91 -6.33
N ARG A 224 -12.52 -7.26 -7.03
CA ARG A 224 -13.63 -6.37 -7.37
C ARG A 224 -14.77 -6.61 -6.40
N TYR A 225 -15.22 -5.57 -5.73
CA TYR A 225 -16.41 -5.59 -4.90
C TYR A 225 -17.52 -4.77 -5.58
N TRP A 226 -18.65 -5.38 -5.85
CA TRP A 226 -19.77 -4.75 -6.55
C TRP A 226 -20.62 -3.91 -5.61
N LEU A 227 -20.83 -2.63 -5.97
CA LEU A 227 -21.65 -1.68 -5.24
C LEU A 227 -23.07 -1.61 -5.79
N LYS A 228 -23.24 -1.78 -7.10
CA LYS A 228 -24.50 -1.58 -7.81
C LYS A 228 -24.90 -2.81 -8.66
N GLY A 229 -26.16 -2.84 -9.11
CA GLY A 229 -26.69 -3.88 -9.99
C GLY A 229 -26.99 -5.20 -9.28
N GLU A 230 -27.17 -6.27 -10.07
CA GLU A 230 -27.55 -7.60 -9.57
C GLU A 230 -26.48 -8.25 -8.69
N LYS A 231 -25.24 -7.86 -8.85
CA LYS A 231 -24.10 -8.37 -8.07
C LYS A 231 -23.82 -7.53 -6.80
N ALA A 232 -24.57 -6.49 -6.52
CA ALA A 232 -24.30 -5.61 -5.36
C ALA A 232 -24.10 -6.41 -4.07
N GLY A 233 -23.05 -6.07 -3.31
CA GLY A 233 -22.65 -6.76 -2.08
C GLY A 233 -21.84 -8.05 -2.29
N THR A 234 -21.59 -8.45 -3.54
CA THR A 234 -20.73 -9.61 -3.85
C THR A 234 -19.33 -9.16 -4.31
N HIS A 235 -18.37 -10.08 -4.30
CA HIS A 235 -17.03 -9.83 -4.79
C HIS A 235 -16.55 -10.96 -5.69
N GLU A 236 -15.59 -10.63 -6.54
CA GLU A 236 -14.93 -11.56 -7.44
C GLU A 236 -13.46 -11.18 -7.65
N LEU A 237 -12.69 -12.09 -8.19
CA LEU A 237 -11.31 -11.81 -8.58
C LEU A 237 -11.33 -10.92 -9.83
N PHE A 238 -10.69 -9.75 -9.75
CA PHE A 238 -10.52 -8.83 -10.88
C PHE A 238 -9.26 -9.14 -11.68
N MET A 239 -8.12 -9.25 -10.99
CA MET A 239 -6.84 -9.58 -11.58
C MET A 239 -6.03 -10.46 -10.64
N ASP A 240 -5.38 -11.50 -11.15
CA ASP A 240 -4.56 -12.42 -10.36
C ASP A 240 -3.12 -12.47 -10.88
N ASN A 241 -2.25 -12.98 -10.03
CA ASN A 241 -0.86 -13.27 -10.37
C ASN A 241 -0.10 -12.06 -10.94
N LEU A 242 -0.22 -10.93 -10.27
CA LEU A 242 0.53 -9.72 -10.62
C LEU A 242 2.05 -9.94 -10.55
N PRO A 243 2.85 -9.17 -11.32
CA PRO A 243 4.31 -9.32 -11.38
C PRO A 243 5.04 -8.83 -10.12
N GLY A 244 4.33 -8.21 -9.19
CA GLY A 244 4.84 -7.65 -7.92
C GLY A 244 3.76 -7.55 -6.88
N PHE A 245 4.08 -6.82 -5.81
CA PHE A 245 3.17 -6.55 -4.70
C PHE A 245 2.27 -5.37 -5.08
N PRO A 246 0.95 -5.54 -5.33
CA PRO A 246 0.05 -4.40 -5.54
C PRO A 246 -0.05 -3.59 -4.24
N ASP A 247 0.13 -2.28 -4.34
CA ASP A 247 0.07 -1.34 -3.23
C ASP A 247 -1.09 -0.36 -3.42
N GLY A 248 -0.88 0.93 -3.53
CA GLY A 248 -1.93 1.89 -3.87
C GLY A 248 -2.48 1.68 -5.28
N ILE A 249 -3.77 1.93 -5.46
CA ILE A 249 -4.45 1.97 -6.75
C ILE A 249 -5.36 3.19 -6.78
N SER A 250 -5.38 3.92 -7.88
CA SER A 250 -6.28 5.05 -8.07
C SER A 250 -7.07 4.93 -9.36
N SER A 251 -8.16 5.69 -9.47
CA SER A 251 -8.99 5.77 -10.67
C SER A 251 -8.96 7.19 -11.23
N ASN A 252 -8.76 7.32 -12.55
CA ASN A 252 -8.94 8.62 -13.21
C ASN A 252 -10.43 8.96 -13.47
N ARG A 253 -11.37 8.09 -13.06
CA ARG A 253 -12.82 8.20 -13.30
C ARG A 253 -13.19 8.34 -14.80
N LYS A 254 -12.32 7.74 -15.67
CA LYS A 254 -12.50 7.69 -17.14
C LYS A 254 -12.13 6.31 -17.69
N GLY A 255 -12.32 5.26 -16.86
CA GLY A 255 -12.07 3.88 -17.23
C GLY A 255 -10.62 3.43 -17.09
N THR A 256 -9.71 4.22 -16.48
CA THR A 256 -8.33 3.80 -16.21
C THR A 256 -8.07 3.75 -14.72
N PHE A 257 -7.50 2.62 -14.28
CA PHE A 257 -6.92 2.47 -12.95
C PHE A 257 -5.40 2.51 -13.03
N TRP A 258 -4.77 3.29 -12.15
CA TRP A 258 -3.32 3.34 -12.00
C TRP A 258 -2.91 2.54 -10.76
N LEU A 259 -2.07 1.53 -10.95
CA LEU A 259 -1.62 0.61 -9.91
C LEU A 259 -0.14 0.79 -9.63
N ALA A 260 0.21 1.08 -8.39
CA ALA A 260 1.58 1.12 -7.92
C ALA A 260 2.06 -0.28 -7.50
N ILE A 261 3.30 -0.61 -7.87
CA ILE A 261 3.96 -1.87 -7.49
C ILE A 261 5.34 -1.54 -6.93
N PRO A 262 5.51 -1.44 -5.60
CA PRO A 262 6.77 -1.01 -4.96
C PRO A 262 7.91 -1.99 -5.17
N ALA A 263 7.62 -3.25 -5.41
CA ALA A 263 8.63 -4.26 -5.65
C ALA A 263 8.11 -5.40 -6.54
N PRO A 264 8.94 -5.94 -7.44
CA PRO A 264 8.60 -7.15 -8.17
C PRO A 264 8.57 -8.36 -7.24
N ARG A 265 7.91 -9.41 -7.65
CA ARG A 265 7.92 -10.72 -6.95
C ARG A 265 9.35 -11.23 -6.80
N ASN A 266 9.57 -11.94 -5.70
CA ASN A 266 10.86 -12.50 -5.36
C ASN A 266 10.74 -14.01 -5.15
N ALA A 267 11.42 -14.79 -5.99
CA ALA A 267 11.37 -16.25 -5.92
C ALA A 267 11.80 -16.83 -4.56
N THR A 268 12.66 -16.13 -3.80
CA THR A 268 13.02 -16.55 -2.45
C THR A 268 11.83 -16.43 -1.50
N ILE A 269 11.09 -15.32 -1.56
CA ILE A 269 9.89 -15.10 -0.74
C ILE A 269 8.79 -16.08 -1.16
N ASP A 270 8.54 -16.25 -2.46
CA ASP A 270 7.56 -17.20 -2.97
C ASP A 270 7.85 -18.64 -2.48
N ASN A 271 9.12 -19.06 -2.54
CA ASN A 271 9.54 -20.37 -2.02
C ASN A 271 9.44 -20.48 -0.49
N LEU A 272 9.60 -19.39 0.25
CA LEU A 272 9.43 -19.39 1.70
C LEU A 272 7.97 -19.56 2.12
N HIS A 273 7.02 -19.07 1.33
CA HIS A 273 5.60 -19.18 1.64
C HIS A 273 5.12 -20.64 1.79
N THR A 274 5.73 -21.58 1.10
CA THR A 274 5.42 -23.01 1.24
C THR A 274 6.02 -23.65 2.48
N ARG A 275 6.81 -22.93 3.28
CA ARG A 275 7.63 -23.45 4.38
C ARG A 275 7.37 -22.69 5.70
N PRO A 276 6.23 -22.89 6.38
CA PRO A 276 5.87 -22.15 7.60
C PRO A 276 6.97 -22.15 8.65
N PHE A 277 7.58 -23.29 8.95
CA PHE A 277 8.65 -23.39 9.94
C PHE A 277 9.84 -22.45 9.64
N LEU A 278 10.23 -22.31 8.37
CA LEU A 278 11.32 -21.39 8.00
C LEU A 278 10.90 -19.93 8.15
N LYS A 279 9.65 -19.60 7.87
CA LYS A 279 9.10 -18.26 8.10
C LYS A 279 9.12 -17.90 9.58
N ASP A 280 8.69 -18.84 10.44
CA ASP A 280 8.72 -18.67 11.89
C ASP A 280 10.13 -18.46 12.42
N LEU A 281 11.12 -19.16 11.87
CA LEU A 281 12.53 -18.94 12.23
C LEU A 281 13.03 -17.57 11.77
N LEU A 282 12.71 -17.17 10.54
CA LEU A 282 13.12 -15.86 10.01
C LEU A 282 12.48 -14.70 10.77
N ALA A 283 11.22 -14.84 11.18
CA ALA A 283 10.49 -13.83 11.95
C ALA A 283 11.13 -13.52 13.32
N LYS A 284 11.98 -14.40 13.85
CA LYS A 284 12.76 -14.17 15.08
C LYS A 284 14.01 -13.32 14.84
N LEU A 285 14.39 -13.10 13.58
CA LEU A 285 15.58 -12.33 13.23
C LEU A 285 15.28 -10.83 13.23
N PRO A 286 16.27 -10.00 13.57
CA PRO A 286 16.17 -8.56 13.39
C PRO A 286 15.87 -8.18 11.93
N ASN A 287 15.10 -7.11 11.70
CA ASN A 287 14.68 -6.66 10.37
C ASN A 287 15.82 -6.49 9.37
N PHE A 288 17.02 -6.10 9.81
CA PHE A 288 18.17 -5.91 8.91
C PHE A 288 18.73 -7.21 8.32
N LEU A 289 18.38 -8.38 8.88
CA LEU A 289 18.74 -9.71 8.38
C LEU A 289 17.67 -10.30 7.46
N LEU A 290 16.49 -9.70 7.40
CA LEU A 290 15.42 -10.16 6.51
C LEU A 290 15.73 -9.82 5.05
N PRO A 291 15.20 -10.60 4.09
CA PRO A 291 15.32 -10.29 2.67
C PRO A 291 14.86 -8.86 2.37
N LYS A 292 15.63 -8.14 1.57
CA LYS A 292 15.27 -6.81 1.09
C LYS A 292 14.61 -6.89 -0.28
N ALA A 293 13.65 -6.02 -0.53
CA ALA A 293 13.09 -5.83 -1.86
C ALA A 293 14.18 -5.39 -2.85
N LYS A 294 14.13 -5.90 -4.08
CA LYS A 294 14.98 -5.40 -5.16
C LYS A 294 14.45 -4.01 -5.54
N PRO A 295 15.31 -2.98 -5.62
CA PRO A 295 14.90 -1.70 -6.16
C PRO A 295 14.36 -1.87 -7.60
N TYR A 296 13.18 -1.32 -7.84
CA TYR A 296 12.50 -1.37 -9.14
C TYR A 296 11.38 -0.33 -9.15
N GLY A 297 11.22 0.40 -10.22
CA GLY A 297 10.06 1.27 -10.46
C GLY A 297 9.06 0.54 -11.35
N LEU A 298 7.80 0.44 -10.92
CA LEU A 298 6.73 -0.17 -11.70
C LEU A 298 5.38 0.46 -11.38
N VAL A 299 4.73 0.95 -12.42
CA VAL A 299 3.34 1.42 -12.41
C VAL A 299 2.61 0.75 -13.57
N LEU A 300 1.39 0.30 -13.35
CA LEU A 300 0.53 -0.28 -14.38
C LEU A 300 -0.73 0.56 -14.57
N ALA A 301 -1.16 0.72 -15.83
CA ALA A 301 -2.50 1.18 -16.16
C ALA A 301 -3.37 -0.04 -16.47
N LEU A 302 -4.57 -0.09 -15.88
CA LEU A 302 -5.55 -1.15 -16.07
C LEU A 302 -6.85 -0.55 -16.59
N ASP A 303 -7.56 -1.26 -17.49
CA ASP A 303 -8.93 -0.94 -17.82
C ASP A 303 -9.93 -1.59 -16.84
N GLU A 304 -11.22 -1.30 -16.99
CA GLU A 304 -12.28 -1.85 -16.12
C GLU A 304 -12.53 -3.36 -16.34
N GLU A 305 -11.98 -3.95 -17.39
CA GLU A 305 -11.99 -5.39 -17.67
C GLU A 305 -10.79 -6.12 -17.04
N GLY A 306 -9.80 -5.38 -16.53
CA GLY A 306 -8.57 -5.94 -15.93
C GLY A 306 -7.45 -6.19 -16.91
N ASN A 307 -7.53 -5.60 -18.12
CA ASN A 307 -6.40 -5.67 -19.05
C ASN A 307 -5.36 -4.59 -18.69
N VAL A 308 -4.08 -4.96 -18.78
CA VAL A 308 -2.98 -4.01 -18.68
C VAL A 308 -2.87 -3.24 -19.98
N THR A 309 -3.22 -1.97 -19.95
CA THR A 309 -3.18 -1.07 -21.12
C THR A 309 -1.83 -0.39 -21.27
N GLU A 310 -1.13 -0.15 -20.15
CA GLU A 310 0.20 0.44 -20.14
C GLU A 310 1.02 -0.09 -18.95
N SER A 311 2.34 -0.11 -19.10
CA SER A 311 3.27 -0.38 -17.99
C SER A 311 4.45 0.58 -18.05
N LEU A 312 4.74 1.24 -16.94
CA LEU A 312 5.81 2.23 -16.80
C LEU A 312 6.87 1.66 -15.87
N HIS A 313 8.13 1.64 -16.33
CA HIS A 313 9.20 1.01 -15.59
C HIS A 313 10.40 1.95 -15.37
N ASP A 314 11.10 1.73 -14.26
CA ASP A 314 12.52 1.98 -14.08
C ASP A 314 13.15 0.64 -13.66
N ALA A 315 13.64 -0.11 -14.66
CA ALA A 315 14.02 -1.50 -14.45
C ALA A 315 15.31 -1.68 -13.62
N ASP A 316 16.18 -0.69 -13.57
CA ASP A 316 17.35 -0.68 -12.68
C ASP A 316 17.04 -0.09 -11.29
N GLY A 317 15.92 0.61 -11.16
CA GLY A 317 15.45 1.20 -9.92
C GLY A 317 16.39 2.24 -9.33
N VAL A 318 17.16 2.91 -10.18
CA VAL A 318 18.14 3.94 -9.75
C VAL A 318 17.46 5.28 -9.52
N HIS A 319 16.60 5.69 -10.46
CA HIS A 319 15.90 6.98 -10.40
C HIS A 319 14.60 6.86 -9.61
N ILE A 320 13.70 5.97 -10.03
CA ILE A 320 12.42 5.69 -9.39
C ILE A 320 12.37 4.25 -8.90
N ASN A 321 12.05 4.06 -7.62
CA ASN A 321 11.80 2.73 -7.07
C ASN A 321 10.94 2.81 -5.81
N GLY A 322 10.24 1.72 -5.50
CA GLY A 322 9.41 1.63 -4.31
C GLY A 322 8.19 2.55 -4.38
N VAL A 323 7.60 2.70 -5.57
CA VAL A 323 6.36 3.47 -5.76
C VAL A 323 5.24 2.80 -4.99
N ALA A 324 4.68 3.47 -3.98
CA ALA A 324 3.61 2.96 -3.13
C ALA A 324 2.23 3.40 -3.62
N SER A 325 2.11 4.61 -4.17
CA SER A 325 0.87 5.14 -4.73
C SER A 325 1.12 5.83 -6.06
N VAL A 326 0.06 6.00 -6.84
CA VAL A 326 0.08 6.75 -8.08
C VAL A 326 -1.30 7.37 -8.32
N GLN A 327 -1.35 8.68 -8.58
CA GLN A 327 -2.56 9.45 -8.81
C GLN A 327 -2.45 10.26 -10.10
N GLU A 328 -3.46 10.15 -10.98
CA GLU A 328 -3.55 10.97 -12.18
C GLU A 328 -4.23 12.30 -11.87
N HIS A 329 -3.56 13.42 -12.15
CA HIS A 329 -4.16 14.74 -12.03
C HIS A 329 -3.63 15.68 -13.11
N ALA A 330 -4.55 16.35 -13.85
CA ALA A 330 -4.26 17.38 -14.85
C ALA A 330 -3.18 17.00 -15.89
N GLY A 331 -3.17 15.74 -16.37
CA GLY A 331 -2.22 15.25 -17.38
C GLY A 331 -0.85 14.86 -16.82
N TYR A 332 -0.76 14.63 -15.53
CA TYR A 332 0.42 14.12 -14.84
C TYR A 332 0.05 12.94 -13.96
N LEU A 333 1.02 12.03 -13.75
CA LEU A 333 1.00 11.06 -12.67
C LEU A 333 1.84 11.59 -11.50
N TYR A 334 1.23 11.60 -10.33
CA TYR A 334 1.92 11.88 -9.08
C TYR A 334 2.15 10.56 -8.34
N MET A 335 3.35 10.36 -7.81
CA MET A 335 3.77 9.10 -7.22
C MET A 335 4.29 9.30 -5.81
N GLY A 336 3.74 8.52 -4.89
CA GLY A 336 4.21 8.43 -3.52
C GLY A 336 5.12 7.23 -3.29
N ASN A 337 5.67 7.16 -2.08
CA ASN A 337 6.54 6.06 -1.68
C ASN A 337 6.62 5.93 -0.15
N LEU A 338 6.92 4.72 0.33
CA LEU A 338 6.97 4.45 1.76
C LEU A 338 8.33 4.83 2.42
N HIS A 339 9.43 4.83 1.66
CA HIS A 339 10.80 4.87 2.20
C HIS A 339 11.76 5.78 1.43
N ARG A 340 11.24 6.71 0.64
CA ARG A 340 12.04 7.66 -0.12
C ARG A 340 11.78 9.09 0.32
N ASP A 341 12.59 9.99 -0.13
CA ASP A 341 12.62 11.40 0.25
C ASP A 341 12.15 12.34 -0.86
N TRP A 342 11.21 11.88 -1.69
CA TRP A 342 10.70 12.62 -2.84
C TRP A 342 9.21 12.33 -3.11
N VAL A 343 8.57 13.21 -3.86
CA VAL A 343 7.30 12.99 -4.57
C VAL A 343 7.62 12.93 -6.06
N GLY A 344 7.16 11.91 -6.77
CA GLY A 344 7.35 11.80 -8.22
C GLY A 344 6.27 12.56 -9.00
N ARG A 345 6.63 13.19 -10.13
CA ARG A 345 5.70 13.78 -11.09
C ARG A 345 6.12 13.40 -12.51
N LEU A 346 5.28 12.65 -13.22
CA LEU A 346 5.51 12.23 -14.60
C LEU A 346 4.42 12.82 -15.50
N LYS A 347 4.80 13.42 -16.63
CA LYS A 347 3.84 13.91 -17.62
C LYS A 347 3.31 12.75 -18.46
N LEU A 348 1.98 12.65 -18.62
CA LEU A 348 1.27 11.73 -19.51
C LEU A 348 1.27 12.20 -20.97
#